data_233521ea9acf68509fea5b0f2b5e051c
#
_entry.id   233521ea9acf68509fea5b0f2b5e051c
#
_cell.length_a   1.000
_cell.length_b   1.000
_cell.length_c   1.000
_cell.angle_alpha   90.00
_cell.angle_beta   90.00
_cell.angle_gamma   90.00
#
_symmetry.space_group_name_H-M   'P 1'
#
loop_
_entity.id
_entity.type
_entity.pdbx_description
1 polymer ?
#
loop_
_entity_poly.entity_id
_entity_poly.type
_entity_poly.pdbx_seq_one_letter_code
_entity_poly.pdbx_strand_id
1 'polypeptide(L)'
;MEIDRVPEEFDIIQTGKGYTMKGWDFSRQDIAEALRSNRMLNPAYELASNRCPWNCFFCFTEDPNNLEGSKKKLEGEMSLDERLSLIDQSHSLGARSINIIGAGEPTIDEYFWPVVERISNKGMIPIVYTEGALRLTDHDFAKRLYKLGATVVLKVNSLTNREYQNAVVIGGKDRVKPLRMDYFERRNQALNVLKEIGFNQHDPTRLAFDTIICRENLDEIPFIHRFARDENIFVLFVNYLPSGRSSTPAQNAISREEQFAMFDKLATIDRKEYGITHQSKFPYAGGVPCSIRGLGLYVKIKGEAWDCPGELEPLGNVREESLETIWQKTRHIRERFDGGCLPRDTFWQKYSDSPKLIQLTPIVSKE
;
A
#
# COMPACT_ATOMS: atom_id res chain seq x y z
N MET A 1 21.03 -1.57 -17.00
CA MET A 1 20.27 -2.83 -16.78
C MET A 1 19.43 -3.04 -18.01
N GLU A 2 19.52 -4.20 -18.63
CA GLU A 2 18.73 -4.52 -19.82
C GLU A 2 17.28 -4.75 -19.41
N ILE A 3 16.33 -4.44 -20.30
CA ILE A 3 14.90 -4.58 -20.08
C ILE A 3 14.51 -6.01 -19.66
N ASP A 4 15.27 -7.01 -20.13
CA ASP A 4 15.04 -8.43 -19.84
C ASP A 4 15.21 -8.81 -18.36
N ARG A 5 15.81 -7.93 -17.54
CA ARG A 5 15.89 -8.13 -16.09
C ARG A 5 14.64 -7.64 -15.34
N VAL A 6 13.80 -6.87 -15.99
CA VAL A 6 12.53 -6.42 -15.39
C VAL A 6 11.47 -7.47 -15.71
N PRO A 7 10.82 -8.04 -14.70
CA PRO A 7 9.78 -9.05 -14.93
C PRO A 7 8.69 -8.60 -15.90
N GLU A 8 8.23 -9.52 -16.75
CA GLU A 8 7.18 -9.25 -17.75
C GLU A 8 5.85 -8.86 -17.11
N GLU A 9 5.65 -9.26 -15.87
CA GLU A 9 4.47 -8.94 -15.06
C GLU A 9 4.32 -7.43 -14.78
N PHE A 10 5.36 -6.63 -15.06
CA PHE A 10 5.26 -5.16 -15.05
C PHE A 10 4.74 -4.55 -16.36
N ASP A 11 4.41 -5.35 -17.36
CA ASP A 11 3.77 -4.81 -18.56
C ASP A 11 2.38 -4.27 -18.22
N ILE A 12 2.16 -2.99 -18.52
CA ILE A 12 0.89 -2.31 -18.25
C ILE A 12 -0.15 -2.82 -19.25
N ILE A 13 -1.24 -3.37 -18.72
CA ILE A 13 -2.38 -3.81 -19.50
C ILE A 13 -3.57 -2.91 -19.17
N GLN A 14 -4.05 -2.17 -20.16
CA GLN A 14 -5.26 -1.34 -20.04
C GLN A 14 -6.48 -2.20 -20.35
N THR A 15 -7.30 -2.43 -19.34
CA THR A 15 -8.46 -3.33 -19.44
C THR A 15 -9.78 -2.64 -19.12
N GLY A 16 -9.74 -1.47 -18.49
CA GLY A 16 -10.93 -0.82 -17.90
C GLY A 16 -11.56 -1.63 -16.77
N LYS A 17 -10.81 -2.61 -16.19
CA LYS A 17 -11.27 -3.53 -15.16
C LYS A 17 -10.45 -3.42 -13.87
N GLY A 18 -9.87 -2.26 -13.59
CA GLY A 18 -9.05 -2.04 -12.39
C GLY A 18 -7.83 -2.97 -12.33
N TYR A 19 -7.25 -3.33 -13.48
CA TYR A 19 -6.05 -4.15 -13.53
C TYR A 19 -4.80 -3.36 -13.13
N THR A 20 -4.76 -2.08 -13.49
CA THR A 20 -3.65 -1.16 -13.19
C THR A 20 -4.15 0.07 -12.44
N MET A 21 -3.30 0.62 -11.58
CA MET A 21 -3.59 1.80 -10.75
C MET A 21 -2.67 2.96 -11.12
N LYS A 22 -3.25 4.13 -11.34
CA LYS A 22 -2.52 5.32 -11.75
C LYS A 22 -1.53 5.78 -10.67
N GLY A 23 -0.27 5.90 -11.09
CA GLY A 23 0.85 6.29 -10.23
C GLY A 23 1.50 5.15 -9.45
N TRP A 24 0.93 3.95 -9.51
CA TRP A 24 1.49 2.74 -8.92
C TRP A 24 2.18 1.86 -9.96
N ASP A 25 1.55 1.69 -11.10
CA ASP A 25 2.04 0.86 -12.18
C ASP A 25 2.88 1.68 -13.16
N PHE A 26 4.04 1.16 -13.51
CA PHE A 26 4.98 1.72 -14.48
C PHE A 26 5.32 0.67 -15.53
N SER A 27 5.52 1.09 -16.77
CA SER A 27 5.91 0.17 -17.83
C SER A 27 7.29 -0.44 -17.55
N ARG A 28 7.54 -1.66 -18.06
CA ARG A 28 8.87 -2.30 -17.99
C ARG A 28 9.98 -1.36 -18.48
N GLN A 29 9.71 -0.61 -19.54
CA GLN A 29 10.67 0.35 -20.07
C GLN A 29 10.98 1.49 -19.08
N ASP A 30 9.94 2.08 -18.45
CA ASP A 30 10.11 3.10 -17.41
C ASP A 30 10.93 2.56 -16.21
N ILE A 31 10.62 1.33 -15.79
CA ILE A 31 11.34 0.67 -14.69
C ILE A 31 12.80 0.42 -15.07
N ALA A 32 13.05 -0.16 -16.25
CA ALA A 32 14.41 -0.45 -16.71
C ALA A 32 15.23 0.84 -16.83
N GLU A 33 14.64 1.93 -17.33
CA GLU A 33 15.31 3.23 -17.44
C GLU A 33 15.58 3.83 -16.05
N ALA A 34 14.61 3.79 -15.13
CA ALA A 34 14.78 4.29 -13.77
C ALA A 34 15.90 3.56 -13.04
N LEU A 35 15.93 2.23 -13.11
CA LEU A 35 17.00 1.42 -12.53
C LEU A 35 18.38 1.71 -13.14
N ARG A 36 18.46 1.89 -14.45
CA ARG A 36 19.72 2.23 -15.17
C ARG A 36 20.25 3.60 -14.79
N SER A 37 19.35 4.59 -14.78
CA SER A 37 19.68 5.98 -14.46
C SER A 37 19.65 6.32 -12.96
N ASN A 38 19.41 5.31 -12.12
CA ASN A 38 19.28 5.45 -10.67
C ASN A 38 18.22 6.49 -10.26
N ARG A 39 17.10 6.53 -10.98
CA ARG A 39 15.96 7.42 -10.68
C ARG A 39 14.97 6.75 -9.73
N MET A 40 14.35 7.58 -8.90
CA MET A 40 13.20 7.20 -8.08
C MET A 40 11.90 7.31 -8.92
N LEU A 41 10.89 6.46 -8.68
CA LEU A 41 9.59 6.58 -9.33
C LEU A 41 8.43 6.75 -8.33
N ASN A 42 8.33 5.91 -7.29
CA ASN A 42 7.16 5.88 -6.40
C ASN A 42 7.51 5.59 -4.93
N PRO A 43 8.22 6.48 -4.24
CA PRO A 43 8.52 6.31 -2.83
C PRO A 43 7.25 6.26 -1.97
N ALA A 44 7.38 5.69 -0.77
CA ALA A 44 6.32 5.60 0.22
C ALA A 44 6.71 6.35 1.49
N TYR A 45 5.90 7.32 1.91
CA TYR A 45 6.23 8.21 3.02
C TYR A 45 5.11 8.33 4.05
N GLU A 46 5.49 8.40 5.31
CA GLU A 46 4.61 8.83 6.39
C GLU A 46 4.54 10.37 6.43
N LEU A 47 3.73 10.94 5.53
CA LEU A 47 3.55 12.39 5.43
C LEU A 47 2.39 12.93 6.29
N ALA A 48 1.74 12.09 7.06
CA ALA A 48 0.70 12.47 8.02
C ALA A 48 1.16 12.19 9.45
N SER A 49 0.70 13.02 10.40
CA SER A 49 0.92 12.79 11.82
C SER A 49 0.50 11.38 12.24
N ASN A 50 1.11 10.88 13.31
CA ASN A 50 0.75 9.56 13.86
C ASN A 50 -0.68 9.51 14.44
N ARG A 51 -1.47 10.58 14.35
CA ARG A 51 -2.85 10.62 14.84
C ARG A 51 -3.75 9.72 14.00
N CYS A 52 -4.40 8.75 14.65
CA CYS A 52 -5.39 7.88 14.04
C CYS A 52 -6.40 7.44 15.10
N PRO A 53 -7.71 7.59 14.88
CA PRO A 53 -8.72 7.15 15.86
C PRO A 53 -8.97 5.65 15.82
N TRP A 54 -8.37 4.94 14.86
CA TRP A 54 -8.60 3.51 14.62
C TRP A 54 -7.56 2.63 15.31
N ASN A 55 -7.89 1.35 15.47
CA ASN A 55 -7.05 0.34 16.14
C ASN A 55 -6.91 -0.93 15.31
N CYS A 56 -6.62 -0.78 14.04
CA CYS A 56 -6.45 -1.92 13.16
C CYS A 56 -5.46 -2.93 13.75
N PHE A 57 -5.85 -4.19 13.81
CA PHE A 57 -5.01 -5.24 14.42
C PHE A 57 -3.76 -5.56 13.59
N PHE A 58 -3.73 -5.17 12.32
CA PHE A 58 -2.60 -5.34 11.41
C PHE A 58 -1.85 -4.02 11.12
N CYS A 59 -1.99 -2.99 11.96
CA CYS A 59 -1.33 -1.71 11.71
C CYS A 59 0.18 -1.83 11.79
N PHE A 60 0.87 -1.64 10.67
CA PHE A 60 2.32 -1.78 10.60
C PHE A 60 3.08 -0.57 11.14
N THR A 61 2.42 0.57 11.35
CA THR A 61 2.99 1.80 11.93
C THR A 61 2.67 1.98 13.42
N GLU A 62 1.92 1.06 14.03
CA GLU A 62 1.51 1.14 15.43
C GLU A 62 2.45 0.34 16.33
N ASP A 63 2.83 0.92 17.47
CA ASP A 63 3.52 0.18 18.52
C ASP A 63 2.67 -1.04 18.95
N PRO A 64 3.19 -2.26 18.87
CA PRO A 64 2.48 -3.47 19.29
C PRO A 64 2.10 -3.47 20.78
N ASN A 65 2.79 -2.66 21.60
CA ASN A 65 2.52 -2.51 23.03
C ASN A 65 1.48 -1.43 23.35
N ASN A 66 1.01 -0.68 22.34
CA ASN A 66 -0.05 0.31 22.55
C ASN A 66 -1.41 -0.37 22.72
N LEU A 67 -1.80 -0.61 23.95
CA LEU A 67 -3.09 -1.19 24.33
C LEU A 67 -4.20 -0.15 24.52
N GLU A 68 -3.87 1.15 24.56
CA GLU A 68 -4.81 2.22 24.86
C GLU A 68 -5.75 2.61 23.72
N GLY A 69 -5.52 2.10 22.52
CA GLY A 69 -6.40 2.35 21.39
C GLY A 69 -5.86 3.35 20.37
N SER A 70 -6.53 4.49 20.14
CA SER A 70 -6.17 5.42 19.08
C SER A 70 -4.78 6.02 19.23
N LYS A 71 -4.09 6.16 18.09
CA LYS A 71 -2.75 6.74 18.01
C LYS A 71 -2.79 8.25 18.26
N LYS A 72 -1.74 8.75 18.88
CA LYS A 72 -1.55 10.19 19.18
C LYS A 72 -0.39 10.75 18.36
N LYS A 73 -0.34 12.07 18.21
CA LYS A 73 0.83 12.77 17.67
C LYS A 73 2.06 12.41 18.51
N LEU A 74 3.17 12.11 17.84
CA LEU A 74 4.44 11.81 18.48
C LEU A 74 5.28 13.08 18.64
N GLU A 75 6.11 13.10 19.65
CA GLU A 75 7.17 14.09 19.76
C GLU A 75 8.22 13.83 18.65
N GLY A 76 8.69 14.91 18.02
CA GLY A 76 9.71 14.84 16.99
C GLY A 76 9.19 14.40 15.60
N GLU A 77 7.89 14.46 15.33
CA GLU A 77 7.39 14.33 13.96
C GLU A 77 7.95 15.42 13.05
N MET A 78 8.17 15.11 11.77
CA MET A 78 8.59 16.09 10.76
C MET A 78 7.63 17.27 10.70
N SER A 79 8.18 18.48 10.68
CA SER A 79 7.45 19.72 10.43
C SER A 79 6.88 19.74 9.00
N LEU A 80 6.01 20.70 8.70
CA LEU A 80 5.51 20.91 7.34
C LEU A 80 6.67 21.15 6.35
N ASP A 81 7.63 22.01 6.70
CA ASP A 81 8.76 22.34 5.82
C ASP A 81 9.63 21.12 5.52
N GLU A 82 9.89 20.26 6.51
CA GLU A 82 10.63 19.01 6.31
C GLU A 82 9.87 18.05 5.37
N ARG A 83 8.55 17.92 5.51
CA ARG A 83 7.70 17.10 4.62
C ARG A 83 7.68 17.64 3.20
N LEU A 84 7.56 18.97 3.01
CA LEU A 84 7.59 19.61 1.70
C LEU A 84 8.98 19.50 1.05
N SER A 85 10.05 19.66 1.83
CA SER A 85 11.42 19.43 1.36
C SER A 85 11.64 18.00 0.87
N LEU A 86 11.13 17.00 1.59
CA LEU A 86 11.21 15.60 1.18
C LEU A 86 10.49 15.35 -0.17
N ILE A 87 9.33 15.97 -0.37
CA ILE A 87 8.60 15.92 -1.65
C ILE A 87 9.43 16.55 -2.78
N ASP A 88 10.02 17.72 -2.55
CA ASP A 88 10.84 18.42 -3.54
C ASP A 88 12.08 17.62 -3.93
N GLN A 89 12.77 17.03 -2.96
CA GLN A 89 13.94 16.18 -3.20
C GLN A 89 13.54 14.91 -3.99
N SER A 90 12.38 14.31 -3.69
CA SER A 90 11.88 13.16 -4.43
C SER A 90 11.61 13.48 -5.90
N HIS A 91 10.99 14.63 -6.16
CA HIS A 91 10.77 15.12 -7.53
C HIS A 91 12.10 15.30 -8.28
N SER A 92 13.12 15.89 -7.63
CA SER A 92 14.45 16.08 -8.22
C SER A 92 15.14 14.75 -8.55
N LEU A 93 14.85 13.69 -7.79
CA LEU A 93 15.33 12.32 -8.04
C LEU A 93 14.52 11.57 -9.10
N GLY A 94 13.44 12.18 -9.63
CA GLY A 94 12.64 11.63 -10.73
C GLY A 94 11.34 10.95 -10.30
N ALA A 95 10.90 11.11 -9.05
CA ALA A 95 9.63 10.55 -8.59
C ALA A 95 8.47 11.04 -9.47
N ARG A 96 7.60 10.12 -9.85
CA ARG A 96 6.37 10.38 -10.63
C ARG A 96 5.11 10.29 -9.78
N SER A 97 5.21 9.65 -8.64
CA SER A 97 4.13 9.56 -7.64
C SER A 97 4.73 9.49 -6.24
N ILE A 98 3.92 9.78 -5.23
CA ILE A 98 4.28 9.58 -3.82
C ILE A 98 3.13 8.85 -3.13
N ASN A 99 3.44 7.72 -2.49
CA ASN A 99 2.52 6.99 -1.65
C ASN A 99 2.47 7.64 -0.26
N ILE A 100 1.34 8.22 0.11
CA ILE A 100 1.06 8.78 1.44
C ILE A 100 0.43 7.67 2.28
N ILE A 101 1.26 6.96 3.06
CA ILE A 101 0.86 5.71 3.75
C ILE A 101 0.66 5.85 5.27
N GLY A 102 0.57 7.04 5.77
CA GLY A 102 0.40 7.32 7.18
C GLY A 102 1.44 8.34 7.67
N ALA A 103 1.93 8.32 8.91
CA ALA A 103 1.88 7.32 10.00
C ALA A 103 0.47 7.00 10.56
N GLY A 104 -0.40 7.97 10.77
CA GLY A 104 -1.79 7.81 11.17
C GLY A 104 -2.76 7.84 9.98
N GLU A 105 -3.94 8.43 10.19
CA GLU A 105 -4.92 8.63 9.11
C GLU A 105 -4.62 9.96 8.37
N PRO A 106 -4.20 9.92 7.10
CA PRO A 106 -3.75 11.13 6.40
C PRO A 106 -4.83 12.23 6.29
N THR A 107 -6.09 11.84 6.07
CA THR A 107 -7.16 12.80 5.76
C THR A 107 -7.58 13.69 6.95
N ILE A 108 -7.13 13.39 8.17
CA ILE A 108 -7.34 14.23 9.35
C ILE A 108 -6.09 15.02 9.79
N ASP A 109 -4.99 14.90 9.04
CA ASP A 109 -3.76 15.64 9.34
C ASP A 109 -3.90 17.13 8.97
N GLU A 110 -3.38 18.01 9.82
CA GLU A 110 -3.41 19.47 9.58
C GLU A 110 -2.62 19.89 8.34
N TYR A 111 -1.61 19.09 7.93
CA TYR A 111 -0.75 19.34 6.77
C TYR A 111 -1.18 18.56 5.54
N PHE A 112 -2.31 17.86 5.58
CA PHE A 112 -2.77 17.02 4.48
C PHE A 112 -2.84 17.77 3.15
N TRP A 113 -3.55 18.91 3.12
CA TRP A 113 -3.71 19.67 1.89
C TRP A 113 -2.41 20.28 1.38
N PRO A 114 -1.57 20.97 2.18
CA PRO A 114 -0.26 21.42 1.73
C PRO A 114 0.61 20.30 1.13
N VAL A 115 0.58 19.10 1.69
CA VAL A 115 1.33 17.93 1.21
C VAL A 115 0.79 17.47 -0.15
N VAL A 116 -0.52 17.21 -0.25
CA VAL A 116 -1.16 16.74 -1.50
C VAL A 116 -1.00 17.77 -2.62
N GLU A 117 -1.18 19.05 -2.32
CA GLU A 117 -1.01 20.14 -3.29
C GLU A 117 0.45 20.26 -3.76
N ARG A 118 1.44 20.11 -2.86
CA ARG A 118 2.86 20.15 -3.26
C ARG A 118 3.17 19.02 -4.23
N ILE A 119 2.71 17.79 -3.97
CA ILE A 119 2.91 16.64 -4.86
C ILE A 119 2.27 16.92 -6.23
N SER A 120 1.00 17.34 -6.25
CA SER A 120 0.26 17.66 -7.47
C SER A 120 0.89 18.80 -8.27
N ASN A 121 1.29 19.90 -7.61
CA ASN A 121 1.90 21.06 -8.25
C ASN A 121 3.28 20.77 -8.87
N LYS A 122 3.96 19.73 -8.40
CA LYS A 122 5.19 19.21 -9.02
C LYS A 122 4.91 18.26 -10.20
N GLY A 123 3.65 18.06 -10.57
CA GLY A 123 3.27 17.12 -11.63
C GLY A 123 3.33 15.65 -11.23
N MET A 124 3.53 15.35 -9.94
CA MET A 124 3.51 14.00 -9.42
C MET A 124 2.08 13.60 -9.01
N ILE A 125 1.83 12.30 -8.91
CA ILE A 125 0.53 11.76 -8.51
C ILE A 125 0.55 11.48 -6.99
N PRO A 126 -0.28 12.16 -6.17
CA PRO A 126 -0.45 11.77 -4.79
C PRO A 126 -1.31 10.49 -4.71
N ILE A 127 -0.77 9.44 -4.08
CA ILE A 127 -1.49 8.20 -3.81
C ILE A 127 -1.82 8.19 -2.31
N VAL A 128 -3.10 8.31 -1.98
CA VAL A 128 -3.57 8.50 -0.61
C VAL A 128 -4.15 7.20 -0.07
N TYR A 129 -3.47 6.59 0.90
CA TYR A 129 -3.97 5.44 1.65
C TYR A 129 -4.80 5.94 2.81
N THR A 130 -6.07 5.55 2.87
CA THR A 130 -7.01 6.06 3.88
C THR A 130 -8.08 5.04 4.24
N GLU A 131 -8.60 5.15 5.44
CA GLU A 131 -9.76 4.39 5.87
C GLU A 131 -11.09 4.90 5.27
N GLY A 132 -11.11 6.17 4.83
CA GLY A 132 -12.20 6.80 4.09
C GLY A 132 -13.40 7.28 4.90
N ALA A 133 -13.76 6.64 6.00
CA ALA A 133 -15.00 6.88 6.73
C ALA A 133 -15.08 8.26 7.40
N LEU A 134 -13.94 8.89 7.68
CA LEU A 134 -13.90 10.19 8.36
C LEU A 134 -14.15 11.37 7.41
N ARG A 135 -13.50 11.38 6.25
CA ARG A 135 -13.48 12.55 5.35
C ARG A 135 -14.03 12.31 3.97
N LEU A 136 -13.93 11.08 3.42
CA LEU A 136 -14.33 10.83 2.02
C LEU A 136 -15.84 10.65 1.84
N THR A 137 -16.64 10.72 2.88
CA THR A 137 -18.09 10.89 2.81
C THR A 137 -18.51 12.31 2.44
N ASP A 138 -17.57 13.27 2.50
CA ASP A 138 -17.77 14.65 2.07
C ASP A 138 -17.38 14.80 0.59
N HIS A 139 -18.36 15.17 -0.23
CA HIS A 139 -18.19 15.33 -1.69
C HIS A 139 -17.17 16.43 -2.04
N ASP A 140 -17.12 17.53 -1.29
CA ASP A 140 -16.22 18.63 -1.61
C ASP A 140 -14.78 18.24 -1.29
N PHE A 141 -14.56 17.51 -0.19
CA PHE A 141 -13.26 16.95 0.14
C PHE A 141 -12.78 15.98 -0.95
N ALA A 142 -13.63 15.03 -1.36
CA ALA A 142 -13.31 14.06 -2.39
C ALA A 142 -13.12 14.71 -3.78
N LYS A 143 -13.94 15.71 -4.15
CA LYS A 143 -13.76 16.50 -5.38
C LYS A 143 -12.44 17.26 -5.42
N ARG A 144 -11.98 17.82 -4.27
CA ARG A 144 -10.69 18.48 -4.19
C ARG A 144 -9.55 17.50 -4.47
N LEU A 145 -9.56 16.31 -3.88
CA LEU A 145 -8.62 15.24 -4.20
C LEU A 145 -8.65 14.85 -5.68
N TYR A 146 -9.84 14.71 -6.24
CA TYR A 146 -10.00 14.40 -7.66
C TYR A 146 -9.35 15.47 -8.56
N LYS A 147 -9.60 16.75 -8.28
CA LYS A 147 -9.00 17.87 -9.03
C LYS A 147 -7.48 17.93 -8.94
N LEU A 148 -6.92 17.53 -7.81
CA LEU A 148 -5.46 17.44 -7.59
C LEU A 148 -4.82 16.20 -8.23
N GLY A 149 -5.56 15.43 -8.99
CA GLY A 149 -5.02 14.25 -9.68
C GLY A 149 -4.74 13.06 -8.78
N ALA A 150 -5.20 13.07 -7.53
CA ALA A 150 -4.93 12.01 -6.58
C ALA A 150 -5.51 10.66 -6.97
N THR A 151 -4.81 9.58 -6.62
CA THR A 151 -5.32 8.21 -6.56
C THR A 151 -5.66 7.89 -5.11
N VAL A 152 -6.80 7.27 -4.86
CA VAL A 152 -7.25 6.91 -3.51
C VAL A 152 -7.18 5.40 -3.34
N VAL A 153 -6.52 4.96 -2.27
CA VAL A 153 -6.45 3.56 -1.84
C VAL A 153 -7.26 3.43 -0.55
N LEU A 154 -8.47 2.90 -0.69
CA LEU A 154 -9.47 2.80 0.36
C LEU A 154 -9.33 1.49 1.13
N LYS A 155 -9.34 1.54 2.46
CA LYS A 155 -9.26 0.36 3.31
C LYS A 155 -10.53 -0.49 3.25
N VAL A 156 -10.45 -1.67 2.67
CA VAL A 156 -11.57 -2.61 2.50
C VAL A 156 -11.11 -4.02 2.80
N ASN A 157 -11.53 -4.58 3.93
CA ASN A 157 -11.25 -5.98 4.28
C ASN A 157 -12.46 -6.90 4.06
N SER A 158 -13.66 -6.34 3.99
CA SER A 158 -14.90 -7.00 3.63
C SER A 158 -15.89 -6.02 3.01
N LEU A 159 -16.66 -6.45 2.03
CA LEU A 159 -17.76 -5.71 1.40
C LEU A 159 -19.13 -6.14 1.95
N THR A 160 -19.23 -7.34 2.55
CA THR A 160 -20.50 -7.95 2.95
C THR A 160 -20.59 -8.20 4.45
N ASN A 161 -19.49 -8.48 5.12
CA ASN A 161 -19.46 -8.77 6.54
C ASN A 161 -19.19 -7.52 7.39
N ARG A 162 -20.29 -6.84 7.78
CA ARG A 162 -20.24 -5.61 8.60
C ARG A 162 -19.55 -5.82 9.93
N GLU A 163 -19.86 -6.94 10.62
CA GLU A 163 -19.28 -7.21 11.93
C GLU A 163 -17.77 -7.37 11.85
N TYR A 164 -17.29 -8.18 10.92
CA TYR A 164 -15.87 -8.38 10.69
C TYR A 164 -15.17 -7.07 10.28
N GLN A 165 -15.72 -6.33 9.31
CA GLN A 165 -15.11 -5.08 8.85
C GLN A 165 -15.00 -4.04 9.97
N ASN A 166 -16.02 -3.91 10.81
CA ASN A 166 -15.98 -3.04 11.98
C ASN A 166 -14.95 -3.53 13.02
N ALA A 167 -14.90 -4.82 13.30
CA ALA A 167 -13.95 -5.41 14.24
C ALA A 167 -12.49 -5.21 13.81
N VAL A 168 -12.21 -5.32 12.50
CA VAL A 168 -10.88 -5.11 11.92
C VAL A 168 -10.31 -3.74 12.23
N VAL A 169 -11.14 -2.70 12.12
CA VAL A 169 -10.70 -1.30 12.20
C VAL A 169 -10.89 -0.70 13.60
N ILE A 170 -11.99 -1.07 14.27
CA ILE A 170 -12.30 -0.53 15.61
C ILE A 170 -11.49 -1.25 16.69
N GLY A 171 -11.02 -2.48 16.42
CA GLY A 171 -10.40 -3.38 17.39
C GLY A 171 -11.43 -4.22 18.15
N GLY A 172 -11.00 -5.37 18.67
CA GLY A 172 -11.87 -6.39 19.27
C GLY A 172 -12.64 -5.94 20.52
N LYS A 173 -13.43 -6.87 21.06
CA LYS A 173 -14.39 -6.68 22.16
C LYS A 173 -13.83 -6.06 23.45
N ASP A 174 -12.51 -6.05 23.62
CA ASP A 174 -11.84 -5.61 24.85
C ASP A 174 -11.49 -4.12 24.85
N ARG A 175 -11.98 -3.34 23.90
CA ARG A 175 -11.69 -1.91 23.83
C ARG A 175 -12.53 -1.09 24.80
N VAL A 176 -11.81 -0.25 25.53
CA VAL A 176 -12.37 0.62 26.59
C VAL A 176 -13.32 1.70 26.05
N LYS A 177 -13.23 2.10 24.78
CA LYS A 177 -14.14 3.08 24.14
C LYS A 177 -14.31 2.79 22.66
N PRO A 178 -15.35 2.09 22.22
CA PRO A 178 -15.68 1.99 20.80
C PRO A 178 -16.00 3.40 20.27
N LEU A 179 -15.43 3.76 19.12
CA LEU A 179 -15.95 4.88 18.34
C LEU A 179 -17.45 4.63 18.10
N ARG A 180 -18.29 5.60 18.47
CA ARG A 180 -19.75 5.55 18.23
C ARG A 180 -20.08 5.73 16.74
N MET A 181 -19.35 5.03 15.87
CA MET A 181 -19.46 5.16 14.43
C MET A 181 -19.51 3.78 13.81
N ASP A 182 -20.44 3.56 12.92
CA ASP A 182 -20.44 2.41 12.06
C ASP A 182 -19.43 2.63 10.92
N TYR A 183 -18.27 2.03 11.05
CA TYR A 183 -17.20 2.17 10.07
C TYR A 183 -17.63 1.58 8.71
N PHE A 184 -18.27 0.40 8.72
CA PHE A 184 -18.69 -0.29 7.49
C PHE A 184 -19.61 0.60 6.64
N GLU A 185 -20.65 1.17 7.25
CA GLU A 185 -21.62 2.04 6.55
C GLU A 185 -20.94 3.32 6.02
N ARG A 186 -20.14 3.97 6.84
CA ARG A 186 -19.46 5.20 6.43
C ARG A 186 -18.42 4.97 5.34
N ARG A 187 -17.66 3.85 5.42
CA ARG A 187 -16.72 3.47 4.36
C ARG A 187 -17.46 3.19 3.05
N ASN A 188 -18.62 2.51 3.09
CA ASN A 188 -19.42 2.27 1.91
C ASN A 188 -19.98 3.58 1.32
N GLN A 189 -20.39 4.52 2.17
CA GLN A 189 -20.76 5.86 1.72
C GLN A 189 -19.60 6.56 1.02
N ALA A 190 -18.39 6.52 1.60
CA ALA A 190 -17.19 7.08 0.98
C ALA A 190 -16.88 6.43 -0.38
N LEU A 191 -17.01 5.10 -0.49
CA LEU A 191 -16.85 4.39 -1.77
C LEU A 191 -17.85 4.90 -2.82
N ASN A 192 -19.12 5.08 -2.47
CA ASN A 192 -20.12 5.61 -3.38
C ASN A 192 -19.76 7.04 -3.83
N VAL A 193 -19.38 7.93 -2.91
CA VAL A 193 -18.93 9.29 -3.24
C VAL A 193 -17.74 9.29 -4.20
N LEU A 194 -16.75 8.43 -3.98
CA LEU A 194 -15.60 8.32 -4.87
C LEU A 194 -16.00 7.83 -6.28
N LYS A 195 -16.92 6.88 -6.39
CA LYS A 195 -17.47 6.41 -7.67
C LYS A 195 -18.28 7.47 -8.38
N GLU A 196 -19.18 8.19 -7.69
CA GLU A 196 -19.98 9.30 -8.23
C GLU A 196 -19.10 10.42 -8.79
N ILE A 197 -17.97 10.71 -8.15
CA ILE A 197 -17.01 11.73 -8.63
C ILE A 197 -16.22 11.22 -9.84
N GLY A 198 -16.11 9.91 -10.04
CA GLY A 198 -15.47 9.31 -11.20
C GLY A 198 -14.03 8.82 -10.96
N PHE A 199 -13.61 8.55 -9.73
CA PHE A 199 -12.27 8.01 -9.46
C PHE A 199 -12.03 6.67 -10.17
N ASN A 200 -13.05 5.85 -10.34
CA ASN A 200 -13.01 4.58 -11.05
C ASN A 200 -13.27 4.67 -12.56
N GLN A 201 -13.41 5.87 -13.14
CA GLN A 201 -13.68 6.05 -14.57
C GLN A 201 -12.42 6.23 -15.43
N HIS A 202 -11.25 5.97 -14.88
CA HIS A 202 -9.97 6.11 -15.56
C HIS A 202 -9.36 4.74 -15.86
N ASP A 203 -8.48 4.68 -16.85
CA ASP A 203 -7.63 3.53 -17.12
C ASP A 203 -6.19 4.01 -17.42
N PRO A 204 -5.24 3.81 -16.51
CA PRO A 204 -5.32 3.14 -15.19
C PRO A 204 -6.28 3.81 -14.22
N THR A 205 -6.93 3.00 -13.38
CA THR A 205 -7.91 3.50 -12.40
C THR A 205 -7.27 4.40 -11.33
N ARG A 206 -8.07 5.33 -10.78
CA ARG A 206 -7.65 6.19 -9.65
C ARG A 206 -8.30 5.79 -8.32
N LEU A 207 -8.95 4.62 -8.29
CA LEU A 207 -9.56 4.05 -7.10
C LEU A 207 -9.02 2.64 -6.86
N ALA A 208 -8.58 2.39 -5.64
CA ALA A 208 -8.10 1.08 -5.25
C ALA A 208 -8.63 0.67 -3.86
N PHE A 209 -8.65 -0.63 -3.61
CA PHE A 209 -8.84 -1.21 -2.29
C PHE A 209 -7.49 -1.67 -1.72
N ASP A 210 -7.24 -1.36 -0.45
CA ASP A 210 -6.22 -2.01 0.38
C ASP A 210 -6.88 -3.10 1.21
N THR A 211 -6.61 -4.36 0.87
CA THR A 211 -7.24 -5.54 1.46
C THR A 211 -6.19 -6.48 2.03
N ILE A 212 -6.12 -6.58 3.35
CA ILE A 212 -5.31 -7.60 4.00
C ILE A 212 -6.03 -8.94 3.91
N ILE A 213 -5.37 -9.96 3.35
CA ILE A 213 -5.91 -11.32 3.31
C ILE A 213 -5.69 -11.98 4.66
N CYS A 214 -6.79 -12.41 5.27
CA CYS A 214 -6.84 -13.05 6.58
C CYS A 214 -7.71 -14.30 6.53
N ARG A 215 -7.63 -15.14 7.57
CA ARG A 215 -8.47 -16.33 7.70
C ARG A 215 -9.96 -16.00 7.62
N GLU A 216 -10.38 -14.91 8.26
CA GLU A 216 -11.78 -14.53 8.38
C GLU A 216 -12.39 -13.97 7.08
N ASN A 217 -11.58 -13.45 6.15
CA ASN A 217 -12.09 -12.93 4.87
C ASN A 217 -11.67 -13.77 3.66
N LEU A 218 -10.98 -14.89 3.87
CA LEU A 218 -10.42 -15.68 2.79
C LEU A 218 -11.48 -16.11 1.76
N ASP A 219 -12.65 -16.50 2.22
CA ASP A 219 -13.77 -16.92 1.37
C ASP A 219 -14.40 -15.75 0.59
N GLU A 220 -14.28 -14.53 1.11
CA GLU A 220 -14.83 -13.32 0.47
C GLU A 220 -13.86 -12.70 -0.56
N ILE A 221 -12.57 -13.03 -0.53
CA ILE A 221 -11.57 -12.46 -1.46
C ILE A 221 -11.97 -12.60 -2.94
N PRO A 222 -12.47 -13.74 -3.43
CA PRO A 222 -12.94 -13.85 -4.82
C PRO A 222 -14.14 -12.95 -5.15
N PHE A 223 -15.01 -12.68 -4.18
CA PHE A 223 -16.12 -11.75 -4.36
C PHE A 223 -15.62 -10.30 -4.44
N ILE A 224 -14.73 -9.90 -3.53
CA ILE A 224 -14.10 -8.57 -3.56
C ILE A 224 -13.39 -8.35 -4.90
N HIS A 225 -12.70 -9.36 -5.41
CA HIS A 225 -12.00 -9.30 -6.69
C HIS A 225 -12.96 -9.06 -7.86
N ARG A 226 -14.06 -9.85 -7.96
CA ARG A 226 -15.07 -9.66 -9.01
C ARG A 226 -15.71 -8.27 -8.94
N PHE A 227 -16.15 -7.88 -7.75
CA PHE A 227 -16.70 -6.54 -7.53
C PHE A 227 -15.75 -5.44 -8.02
N ALA A 228 -14.47 -5.57 -7.67
CA ALA A 228 -13.47 -4.59 -8.07
C ALA A 228 -13.25 -4.56 -9.60
N ARG A 229 -13.25 -5.73 -10.28
CA ARG A 229 -13.17 -5.82 -11.73
C ARG A 229 -14.40 -5.19 -12.42
N ASP A 230 -15.59 -5.49 -11.92
CA ASP A 230 -16.84 -4.94 -12.46
C ASP A 230 -16.91 -3.41 -12.33
N GLU A 231 -16.38 -2.89 -11.23
CA GLU A 231 -16.41 -1.46 -10.88
C GLU A 231 -15.15 -0.69 -11.33
N ASN A 232 -14.23 -1.31 -12.07
CA ASN A 232 -12.94 -0.72 -12.45
C ASN A 232 -12.15 -0.18 -11.25
N ILE A 233 -11.99 -0.99 -10.21
CA ILE A 233 -11.24 -0.69 -8.98
C ILE A 233 -10.03 -1.62 -8.92
N PHE A 234 -8.83 -1.07 -8.66
CA PHE A 234 -7.65 -1.90 -8.41
C PHE A 234 -7.73 -2.51 -7.01
N VAL A 235 -7.28 -3.74 -6.83
CA VAL A 235 -7.20 -4.32 -5.49
C VAL A 235 -5.76 -4.62 -5.12
N LEU A 236 -5.29 -3.93 -4.11
CA LEU A 236 -4.03 -4.21 -3.45
C LEU A 236 -4.24 -5.32 -2.41
N PHE A 237 -4.33 -6.57 -2.88
CA PHE A 237 -4.36 -7.72 -1.98
C PHE A 237 -2.97 -7.93 -1.37
N VAL A 238 -2.88 -7.80 -0.06
CA VAL A 238 -1.62 -7.92 0.67
C VAL A 238 -1.74 -8.86 1.86
N ASN A 239 -0.62 -9.45 2.22
CA ASN A 239 -0.45 -10.15 3.49
C ASN A 239 0.05 -9.19 4.56
N TYR A 240 0.15 -9.66 5.81
CA TYR A 240 0.74 -8.90 6.90
C TYR A 240 2.13 -8.36 6.51
N LEU A 241 2.35 -7.10 6.83
CA LEU A 241 3.67 -6.49 6.76
C LEU A 241 4.40 -6.80 8.08
N PRO A 242 5.67 -7.26 8.08
CA PRO A 242 6.37 -7.65 9.31
C PRO A 242 6.88 -6.45 10.13
N SER A 243 6.01 -5.50 10.41
CA SER A 243 6.28 -4.27 11.16
C SER A 243 5.10 -3.91 12.05
N GLY A 244 5.31 -3.15 13.09
CA GLY A 244 4.28 -2.71 14.04
C GLY A 244 3.52 -3.89 14.65
N ARG A 245 2.21 -3.79 14.76
CA ARG A 245 1.34 -4.89 15.24
C ARG A 245 1.35 -6.12 14.36
N SER A 246 1.75 -6.00 13.11
CA SER A 246 1.92 -7.12 12.18
C SER A 246 3.26 -7.83 12.33
N SER A 247 4.14 -7.40 13.23
CA SER A 247 5.49 -7.97 13.42
C SER A 247 5.50 -9.42 13.90
N THR A 248 4.39 -9.88 14.48
CA THR A 248 4.16 -11.28 14.85
C THR A 248 2.97 -11.84 14.09
N PRO A 249 2.99 -13.14 13.68
CA PRO A 249 1.86 -13.76 13.03
C PRO A 249 0.62 -13.69 13.92
N ALA A 250 -0.43 -13.05 13.43
CA ALA A 250 -1.72 -13.09 14.10
C ALA A 250 -2.34 -14.48 13.93
N GLN A 251 -3.24 -14.90 14.85
CA GLN A 251 -3.93 -16.18 14.77
C GLN A 251 -4.76 -16.34 13.47
N ASN A 252 -5.13 -15.22 12.87
CA ASN A 252 -5.88 -15.12 11.63
C ASN A 252 -5.02 -14.95 10.37
N ALA A 253 -3.69 -15.01 10.46
CA ALA A 253 -2.83 -15.03 9.31
C ALA A 253 -3.02 -16.34 8.50
N ILE A 254 -2.92 -16.24 7.19
CA ILE A 254 -2.92 -17.39 6.27
C ILE A 254 -1.50 -17.84 5.99
N SER A 255 -1.34 -19.10 5.60
CA SER A 255 -0.04 -19.60 5.14
C SER A 255 0.32 -19.02 3.77
N ARG A 256 1.59 -19.14 3.40
CA ARG A 256 2.05 -18.71 2.08
C ARG A 256 1.42 -19.56 0.96
N GLU A 257 1.27 -20.87 1.18
CA GLU A 257 0.60 -21.77 0.23
C GLU A 257 -0.86 -21.36 -0.01
N GLU A 258 -1.59 -21.05 1.05
CA GLU A 258 -2.97 -20.57 0.93
C GLU A 258 -3.03 -19.25 0.18
N GLN A 259 -2.03 -18.38 0.38
CA GLN A 259 -1.94 -17.11 -0.35
C GLN A 259 -1.66 -17.36 -1.83
N PHE A 260 -0.70 -18.20 -2.19
CA PHE A 260 -0.45 -18.56 -3.60
C PHE A 260 -1.67 -19.20 -4.25
N ALA A 261 -2.30 -20.17 -3.58
CA ALA A 261 -3.51 -20.80 -4.08
C ALA A 261 -4.65 -19.78 -4.30
N MET A 262 -4.76 -18.77 -3.44
CA MET A 262 -5.72 -17.70 -3.63
C MET A 262 -5.38 -16.87 -4.88
N PHE A 263 -4.13 -16.44 -5.07
CA PHE A 263 -3.74 -15.68 -6.27
C PHE A 263 -3.93 -16.49 -7.56
N ASP A 264 -3.65 -17.79 -7.57
CA ASP A 264 -3.95 -18.67 -8.72
C ASP A 264 -5.46 -18.73 -9.03
N LYS A 265 -6.29 -18.75 -7.98
CA LYS A 265 -7.75 -18.67 -8.10
C LYS A 265 -8.17 -17.32 -8.72
N LEU A 266 -7.62 -16.19 -8.24
CA LEU A 266 -7.92 -14.87 -8.77
C LEU A 266 -7.47 -14.73 -10.23
N ALA A 267 -6.28 -15.19 -10.58
CA ALA A 267 -5.80 -15.23 -11.96
C ALA A 267 -6.70 -16.10 -12.87
N THR A 268 -7.27 -17.16 -12.32
CA THR A 268 -8.24 -18.02 -13.05
C THR A 268 -9.56 -17.29 -13.30
N ILE A 269 -10.05 -16.53 -12.33
CA ILE A 269 -11.23 -15.66 -12.48
C ILE A 269 -10.96 -14.63 -13.57
N ASP A 270 -9.83 -13.92 -13.50
CA ASP A 270 -9.45 -12.90 -14.48
C ASP A 270 -9.43 -13.46 -15.91
N ARG A 271 -8.83 -14.64 -16.13
CA ARG A 271 -8.80 -15.27 -17.45
C ARG A 271 -10.18 -15.68 -17.95
N LYS A 272 -10.99 -16.32 -17.09
CA LYS A 272 -12.25 -16.94 -17.50
C LYS A 272 -13.40 -15.95 -17.61
N GLU A 273 -13.46 -14.98 -16.72
CA GLU A 273 -14.61 -14.08 -16.57
C GLU A 273 -14.34 -12.71 -17.20
N TYR A 274 -13.07 -12.26 -17.23
CA TYR A 274 -12.71 -10.91 -17.70
C TYR A 274 -11.79 -10.89 -18.93
N GLY A 275 -11.31 -12.05 -19.37
CA GLY A 275 -10.39 -12.13 -20.52
C GLY A 275 -9.00 -11.53 -20.24
N ILE A 276 -8.65 -11.33 -18.98
CA ILE A 276 -7.36 -10.80 -18.56
C ILE A 276 -6.39 -11.95 -18.42
N THR A 277 -5.37 -11.96 -19.27
CA THR A 277 -4.28 -12.95 -19.23
C THR A 277 -3.06 -12.31 -18.59
N HIS A 278 -2.85 -12.52 -17.33
CA HIS A 278 -1.61 -12.16 -16.65
C HIS A 278 -1.07 -13.37 -15.91
N GLN A 279 0.23 -13.43 -15.76
CA GLN A 279 0.87 -14.46 -14.95
C GLN A 279 1.13 -13.89 -13.56
N SER A 280 0.17 -14.06 -12.64
CA SER A 280 0.41 -13.76 -11.25
C SER A 280 1.30 -14.84 -10.64
N LYS A 281 2.60 -14.58 -10.61
CA LYS A 281 3.59 -15.45 -9.94
C LYS A 281 3.92 -14.99 -8.54
N PHE A 282 3.52 -13.78 -8.19
CA PHE A 282 3.94 -13.11 -6.97
C PHE A 282 2.72 -12.80 -6.10
N PRO A 283 2.60 -13.40 -4.91
CA PRO A 283 1.51 -13.13 -3.98
C PRO A 283 1.77 -11.85 -3.15
N TYR A 284 2.26 -10.81 -3.83
CA TYR A 284 2.54 -9.51 -3.24
C TYR A 284 1.43 -8.52 -3.59
N ALA A 285 1.76 -7.27 -3.68
CA ALA A 285 0.85 -6.18 -3.94
C ALA A 285 -0.06 -6.41 -5.17
N GLY A 286 -1.24 -6.97 -4.96
CA GLY A 286 -2.22 -7.20 -6.03
C GLY A 286 -1.88 -8.33 -7.01
N GLY A 287 -0.93 -9.20 -6.67
CA GLY A 287 -0.49 -10.31 -7.55
C GLY A 287 0.62 -9.94 -8.51
N VAL A 288 1.14 -8.71 -8.45
CA VAL A 288 2.25 -8.22 -9.26
C VAL A 288 3.56 -8.19 -8.46
N PRO A 289 4.73 -8.12 -9.11
CA PRO A 289 6.00 -7.97 -8.42
C PRO A 289 6.05 -6.69 -7.57
N CYS A 290 6.78 -6.71 -6.46
CA CYS A 290 6.97 -5.52 -5.62
C CYS A 290 7.97 -4.57 -6.25
N SER A 291 7.58 -3.31 -6.49
CA SER A 291 8.44 -2.28 -7.10
C SER A 291 9.14 -1.37 -6.07
N ILE A 292 8.69 -1.34 -4.83
CA ILE A 292 9.11 -0.32 -3.84
C ILE A 292 10.63 -0.32 -3.61
N ARG A 293 11.26 -1.46 -3.35
CA ARG A 293 12.71 -1.53 -3.10
C ARG A 293 13.57 -1.13 -4.31
N GLY A 294 13.06 -1.31 -5.52
CA GLY A 294 13.77 -0.94 -6.74
C GLY A 294 13.55 0.50 -7.18
N LEU A 295 12.38 1.03 -6.93
CA LEU A 295 11.92 2.28 -7.51
C LEU A 295 11.64 3.38 -6.49
N GLY A 296 11.74 3.07 -5.19
CA GLY A 296 11.48 3.98 -4.10
C GLY A 296 12.21 3.57 -2.82
N LEU A 297 11.82 4.21 -1.75
CA LEU A 297 12.19 3.89 -0.38
C LEU A 297 11.05 4.32 0.55
N TYR A 298 11.16 3.99 1.81
CA TYR A 298 10.19 4.35 2.83
C TYR A 298 10.80 5.33 3.83
N VAL A 299 10.08 6.42 4.13
CA VAL A 299 10.49 7.38 5.18
C VAL A 299 9.41 7.45 6.24
N LYS A 300 9.79 7.20 7.49
CA LYS A 300 8.93 7.30 8.66
C LYS A 300 8.71 8.76 9.07
N ILE A 301 7.70 8.97 9.91
CA ILE A 301 7.28 10.32 10.32
C ILE A 301 8.36 11.13 11.06
N LYS A 302 9.37 10.47 11.62
CA LYS A 302 10.51 11.13 12.28
C LYS A 302 11.75 11.26 11.39
N GLY A 303 11.65 10.88 10.13
CA GLY A 303 12.71 11.04 9.12
C GLY A 303 13.58 9.81 8.91
N GLU A 304 13.37 8.70 9.63
CA GLU A 304 14.11 7.46 9.40
C GLU A 304 13.75 6.89 8.03
N ALA A 305 14.78 6.67 7.20
CA ALA A 305 14.64 6.08 5.88
C ALA A 305 14.95 4.58 5.90
N TRP A 306 14.11 3.80 5.23
CA TRP A 306 14.18 2.35 5.11
C TRP A 306 14.03 1.94 3.64
N ASP A 307 14.48 0.73 3.32
CA ASP A 307 14.36 0.16 1.96
C ASP A 307 12.89 -0.05 1.52
N CYS A 308 12.01 -0.35 2.47
CA CYS A 308 10.56 -0.47 2.25
C CYS A 308 9.79 -0.38 3.57
N PRO A 309 8.45 -0.33 3.56
CA PRO A 309 7.63 -0.39 4.78
C PRO A 309 7.80 -1.68 5.61
N GLY A 310 8.45 -2.72 5.08
CA GLY A 310 8.83 -3.93 5.84
C GLY A 310 10.06 -3.76 6.72
N GLU A 311 10.75 -2.61 6.65
CA GLU A 311 11.85 -2.22 7.53
C GLU A 311 12.96 -3.26 7.62
N LEU A 312 13.38 -3.83 6.48
CA LEU A 312 14.44 -4.84 6.47
C LEU A 312 15.83 -4.21 6.60
N GLU A 313 16.09 -3.11 5.89
CA GLU A 313 17.38 -2.45 5.81
C GLU A 313 17.26 -0.94 6.07
N PRO A 314 17.83 -0.42 7.19
CA PRO A 314 17.85 1.00 7.47
C PRO A 314 18.81 1.71 6.51
N LEU A 315 18.37 2.85 5.95
CA LEU A 315 19.10 3.59 4.93
C LEU A 315 19.73 4.89 5.46
N GLY A 316 19.22 5.43 6.56
CA GLY A 316 19.68 6.69 7.15
C GLY A 316 18.53 7.54 7.69
N ASN A 317 18.74 8.84 7.82
CA ASN A 317 17.72 9.77 8.29
C ASN A 317 17.72 11.05 7.43
N VAL A 318 16.58 11.43 6.86
CA VAL A 318 16.45 12.61 5.97
C VAL A 318 16.62 13.96 6.71
N ARG A 319 16.71 13.95 8.04
CA ARG A 319 17.08 15.11 8.86
C ARG A 319 18.58 15.28 9.04
N GLU A 320 19.34 14.21 8.83
CA GLU A 320 20.79 14.18 9.03
C GLU A 320 21.55 14.30 7.71
N GLU A 321 20.96 13.79 6.64
CA GLU A 321 21.55 13.83 5.30
C GLU A 321 20.45 14.01 4.24
N SER A 322 20.81 14.51 3.04
CA SER A 322 19.84 14.68 1.96
C SER A 322 19.29 13.35 1.45
N LEU A 323 18.05 13.37 0.97
CA LEU A 323 17.45 12.21 0.32
C LEU A 323 18.30 11.71 -0.86
N GLU A 324 18.94 12.63 -1.59
CA GLU A 324 19.86 12.29 -2.68
C GLU A 324 21.07 11.50 -2.18
N THR A 325 21.68 11.93 -1.07
CA THR A 325 22.78 11.19 -0.45
C THR A 325 22.37 9.79 -0.06
N ILE A 326 21.20 9.65 0.62
CA ILE A 326 20.64 8.35 0.99
C ILE A 326 20.41 7.49 -0.27
N TRP A 327 19.81 8.08 -1.31
CA TRP A 327 19.49 7.37 -2.55
C TRP A 327 20.73 6.89 -3.29
N GLN A 328 21.77 7.71 -3.35
CA GLN A 328 23.02 7.35 -4.05
C GLN A 328 23.80 6.25 -3.30
N LYS A 329 23.99 6.38 -1.99
CA LYS A 329 24.77 5.39 -1.20
C LYS A 329 24.10 4.01 -1.14
N THR A 330 22.79 3.94 -1.35
CA THR A 330 22.00 2.69 -1.28
C THR A 330 21.71 2.07 -2.66
N ARG A 331 22.42 2.49 -3.69
CA ARG A 331 22.27 1.99 -5.06
C ARG A 331 22.36 0.45 -5.17
N HIS A 332 23.19 -0.18 -4.35
CA HIS A 332 23.38 -1.65 -4.31
C HIS A 332 22.08 -2.42 -4.02
N ILE A 333 21.09 -1.81 -3.34
CA ILE A 333 19.77 -2.43 -3.11
C ILE A 333 19.00 -2.54 -4.43
N ARG A 334 19.04 -1.48 -5.26
CA ARG A 334 18.34 -1.44 -6.54
C ARG A 334 19.00 -2.30 -7.60
N GLU A 335 20.30 -2.51 -7.51
CA GLU A 335 21.03 -3.42 -8.39
C GLU A 335 20.64 -4.89 -8.20
N ARG A 336 20.04 -5.23 -7.05
CA ARG A 336 19.50 -6.57 -6.72
C ARG A 336 18.01 -6.69 -6.94
N PHE A 337 17.39 -5.72 -7.61
CA PHE A 337 15.95 -5.72 -7.85
C PHE A 337 15.55 -6.88 -8.76
N ASP A 338 14.63 -7.70 -8.28
CA ASP A 338 14.08 -8.88 -8.97
C ASP A 338 12.54 -8.96 -8.90
N GLY A 339 11.90 -7.95 -8.27
CA GLY A 339 10.46 -7.93 -8.05
C GLY A 339 9.98 -8.76 -6.86
N GLY A 340 10.88 -9.45 -6.15
CA GLY A 340 10.55 -10.21 -4.94
C GLY A 340 10.28 -9.33 -3.72
N CYS A 341 9.65 -9.89 -2.69
CA CYS A 341 9.37 -9.22 -1.43
C CYS A 341 10.22 -9.80 -0.30
N LEU A 342 11.49 -9.41 -0.24
CA LEU A 342 12.44 -9.93 0.71
C LEU A 342 12.01 -9.79 2.19
N PRO A 343 11.39 -8.66 2.65
CA PRO A 343 10.90 -8.57 4.04
C PRO A 343 9.86 -9.64 4.39
N ARG A 344 8.92 -9.93 3.48
CA ARG A 344 7.92 -10.99 3.71
C ARG A 344 8.55 -12.38 3.66
N ASP A 345 9.44 -12.62 2.73
CA ASP A 345 10.14 -13.90 2.63
C ASP A 345 10.99 -14.17 3.87
N THR A 346 11.73 -13.18 4.37
CA THR A 346 12.50 -13.26 5.60
C THR A 346 11.61 -13.46 6.82
N PHE A 347 10.49 -12.75 6.90
CA PHE A 347 9.51 -12.91 7.98
C PHE A 347 8.96 -14.34 8.02
N TRP A 348 8.56 -14.89 6.89
CA TRP A 348 8.05 -16.25 6.80
C TRP A 348 9.11 -17.30 7.17
N GLN A 349 10.35 -17.13 6.75
CA GLN A 349 11.46 -18.00 7.14
C GLN A 349 11.67 -18.03 8.66
N LYS A 350 11.62 -16.86 9.30
CA LYS A 350 11.77 -16.73 10.76
C LYS A 350 10.68 -17.46 11.55
N TYR A 351 9.48 -17.55 10.99
CA TYR A 351 8.32 -18.18 11.64
C TYR A 351 7.95 -19.53 11.04
N SER A 352 8.77 -20.09 10.16
CA SER A 352 8.54 -21.40 9.53
C SER A 352 8.49 -22.57 10.54
N ASP A 353 9.18 -22.43 11.66
CA ASP A 353 9.18 -23.43 12.73
C ASP A 353 7.93 -23.33 13.64
N SER A 354 7.09 -22.37 13.44
CA SER A 354 5.81 -22.28 14.14
C SER A 354 4.87 -23.40 13.65
N PRO A 355 4.20 -24.17 14.55
CA PRO A 355 3.36 -25.28 14.13
C PRO A 355 2.16 -24.92 13.22
N LYS A 356 1.98 -23.62 12.92
CA LYS A 356 0.96 -23.10 12.00
C LYS A 356 1.53 -22.57 10.67
N LEU A 357 2.84 -22.60 10.50
CA LEU A 357 3.52 -22.10 9.30
C LEU A 357 4.28 -23.24 8.63
N ILE A 358 3.77 -23.70 7.50
CA ILE A 358 4.37 -24.77 6.72
C ILE A 358 5.63 -24.25 6.04
N GLN A 359 6.70 -25.04 6.07
CA GLN A 359 7.99 -24.75 5.40
C GLN A 359 7.78 -24.51 3.90
N LEU A 360 8.44 -23.48 3.38
CA LEU A 360 8.35 -23.08 1.99
C LEU A 360 9.71 -23.19 1.33
N THR A 361 9.77 -24.01 0.34
CA THR A 361 10.86 -23.99 -0.64
C THR A 361 10.59 -22.81 -1.58
N PRO A 362 11.58 -21.98 -1.91
CA PRO A 362 11.41 -20.99 -2.96
C PRO A 362 11.03 -21.73 -4.24
N ILE A 363 9.85 -21.42 -4.79
CA ILE A 363 9.52 -21.88 -6.13
C ILE A 363 10.30 -20.99 -7.09
N VAL A 364 11.59 -21.25 -7.19
CA VAL A 364 12.36 -20.90 -8.36
C VAL A 364 12.14 -22.08 -9.31
N SER A 365 11.07 -22.04 -10.10
CA SER A 365 10.98 -22.91 -11.24
C SER A 365 12.11 -22.50 -12.18
N LYS A 366 13.17 -23.31 -12.19
CA LYS A 366 14.01 -23.40 -13.37
C LYS A 366 13.14 -24.11 -14.43
N GLU A 367 12.64 -23.36 -15.39
CA GLU A 367 12.49 -23.77 -16.78
C GLU A 367 11.91 -22.56 -17.55
#